data_f9d02e7e3cb5a83c088f88c2d2376857
#
_entry.id   f9d02e7e3cb5a83c088f88c2d2376857
#
_cell.length_a   1.000
_cell.length_b   1.000
_cell.length_c   1.000
_cell.angle_alpha   90.00
_cell.angle_beta   90.00
_cell.angle_gamma   90.00
#
_symmetry.space_group_name_H-M   'P 1'
#
loop_
_entity.id
_entity.type
_entity.pdbx_description
1 polymer ?
#
loop_
_entity_poly.entity_id
_entity_poly.type
_entity_poly.pdbx_seq_one_letter_code
_entity_poly.pdbx_strand_id
1 'polypeptide(L)'
;MLFRSIETISSWLRYKEPLLLFHNNGRTFDDVTTLGGPAFTLGYPARGLAVGDLDNDGRPDVVIANNGGAPLVLHNTLHNANHWIGLNLLGNAVGANITWSVGGVKHGLFHRGGGSYLSSSDPRDILGLGPSASADWIQVQWPAGAGRTDRFEHVAGGRYYSLAPGSKLK
;
A
#
# COMPACT_ATOMS: atom_id res chain seq x y z
N MET A 1 -22.64 -12.87 28.41
CA MET A 1 -22.50 -11.45 28.07
C MET A 1 -23.20 -11.22 26.74
N LEU A 2 -24.34 -10.51 26.70
CA LEU A 2 -25.04 -10.21 25.44
C LEU A 2 -24.35 -9.03 24.78
N PHE A 3 -23.61 -9.27 23.71
CA PHE A 3 -23.15 -8.19 22.85
C PHE A 3 -24.35 -7.66 22.05
N ARG A 4 -24.79 -6.46 22.41
CA ARG A 4 -25.83 -5.78 21.62
C ARG A 4 -25.16 -5.08 20.43
N SER A 5 -25.78 -5.18 19.26
CA SER A 5 -25.37 -4.38 18.11
C SER A 5 -25.46 -2.89 18.45
N ILE A 6 -24.56 -2.09 17.91
CA ILE A 6 -24.57 -0.62 18.10
C ILE A 6 -25.92 -0.02 17.65
N GLU A 7 -26.58 -0.62 16.66
CA GLU A 7 -27.89 -0.22 16.17
C GLU A 7 -29.00 -0.27 17.23
N THR A 8 -28.83 -1.10 18.29
CA THR A 8 -29.77 -1.16 19.42
C THR A 8 -29.54 -0.04 20.45
N ILE A 9 -28.38 0.63 20.38
CA ILE A 9 -27.98 1.70 21.29
C ILE A 9 -28.16 3.06 20.61
N SER A 10 -27.88 3.12 19.30
CA SER A 10 -27.93 4.37 18.51
C SER A 10 -28.53 4.11 17.15
N SER A 11 -29.69 4.68 16.87
CA SER A 11 -30.44 4.49 15.61
C SER A 11 -29.76 5.09 14.38
N TRP A 12 -28.76 5.96 14.57
CA TRP A 12 -28.01 6.62 13.50
C TRP A 12 -26.67 5.93 13.18
N LEU A 13 -26.22 4.99 14.00
CA LEU A 13 -25.05 4.17 13.75
C LEU A 13 -25.51 2.80 13.21
N ARG A 14 -24.87 2.34 12.15
CA ARG A 14 -25.13 1.04 11.55
C ARG A 14 -23.98 0.08 11.84
N TYR A 15 -24.30 -1.20 11.99
CA TYR A 15 -23.31 -2.26 12.12
C TYR A 15 -22.57 -2.51 10.82
N LYS A 16 -23.30 -2.38 9.70
CA LYS A 16 -22.74 -2.45 8.34
C LYS A 16 -22.65 -1.05 7.75
N GLU A 17 -21.44 -0.61 7.49
CA GLU A 17 -21.16 0.69 6.90
C GLU A 17 -20.66 0.54 5.46
N PRO A 18 -20.93 1.49 4.57
CA PRO A 18 -20.37 1.47 3.23
C PRO A 18 -18.85 1.70 3.28
N LEU A 19 -18.15 1.17 2.28
CA LEU A 19 -16.77 1.53 2.06
C LEU A 19 -16.68 2.96 1.55
N LEU A 20 -15.64 3.68 1.95
CA LEU A 20 -15.36 5.02 1.49
C LEU A 20 -14.08 5.04 0.67
N LEU A 21 -14.06 5.79 -0.44
CA LEU A 21 -12.91 5.99 -1.28
C LEU A 21 -12.62 7.47 -1.41
N PHE A 22 -11.41 7.87 -1.03
CA PHE A 22 -10.98 9.25 -1.10
C PHE A 22 -9.80 9.41 -2.05
N HIS A 23 -9.86 10.38 -2.94
CA HIS A 23 -8.76 10.78 -3.80
C HIS A 23 -8.00 11.96 -3.17
N ASN A 24 -6.68 11.80 -3.05
CA ASN A 24 -5.80 12.88 -2.60
C ASN A 24 -5.42 13.75 -3.81
N ASN A 25 -5.92 14.99 -3.84
CA ASN A 25 -5.61 15.96 -4.91
C ASN A 25 -4.37 16.84 -4.59
N GLY A 26 -3.63 16.50 -3.53
CA GLY A 26 -2.43 17.22 -3.09
C GLY A 26 -2.71 18.35 -2.09
N ARG A 27 -3.96 18.73 -1.85
CA ARG A 27 -4.38 19.73 -0.87
C ARG A 27 -5.48 19.24 0.07
N THR A 28 -6.43 18.50 -0.48
CA THR A 28 -7.59 17.92 0.22
C THR A 28 -7.81 16.50 -0.23
N PHE A 29 -8.74 15.83 0.42
CA PHE A 29 -9.24 14.53 0.02
C PHE A 29 -10.65 14.69 -0.52
N ASP A 30 -10.86 14.30 -1.77
CA ASP A 30 -12.18 14.34 -2.43
C ASP A 30 -12.83 12.97 -2.27
N ASP A 31 -14.10 12.95 -1.84
CA ASP A 31 -14.87 11.71 -1.78
C ASP A 31 -15.24 11.27 -3.19
N VAL A 32 -14.66 10.16 -3.63
CA VAL A 32 -14.90 9.54 -4.93
C VAL A 32 -15.53 8.14 -4.79
N THR A 33 -16.19 7.89 -3.68
CA THR A 33 -16.80 6.59 -3.35
C THR A 33 -17.70 6.06 -4.47
N THR A 34 -18.44 6.93 -5.14
CA THR A 34 -19.33 6.56 -6.26
C THR A 34 -18.60 6.03 -7.48
N LEU A 35 -17.28 6.29 -7.60
CA LEU A 35 -16.43 5.78 -8.68
C LEU A 35 -15.80 4.43 -8.34
N GLY A 36 -15.91 3.96 -7.10
CA GLY A 36 -15.30 2.73 -6.61
C GLY A 36 -15.94 1.42 -7.12
N GLY A 37 -17.06 1.55 -7.84
CA GLY A 37 -17.78 0.41 -8.41
C GLY A 37 -18.74 -0.30 -7.44
N PRO A 38 -19.26 -1.49 -7.80
CA PRO A 38 -20.36 -2.14 -7.08
C PRO A 38 -20.07 -2.45 -5.62
N ALA A 39 -18.83 -2.75 -5.26
CA ALA A 39 -18.45 -3.04 -3.87
C ALA A 39 -18.71 -1.85 -2.93
N PHE A 40 -18.65 -0.64 -3.42
CA PHE A 40 -18.83 0.58 -2.62
C PHE A 40 -20.30 0.98 -2.44
N THR A 41 -21.24 0.24 -3.04
CA THR A 41 -22.68 0.49 -2.89
C THR A 41 -23.30 -0.31 -1.75
N LEU A 42 -22.56 -1.26 -1.16
CA LEU A 42 -23.05 -2.18 -0.13
C LEU A 42 -22.44 -1.83 1.23
N GLY A 43 -23.20 -2.13 2.29
CA GLY A 43 -22.71 -2.03 3.67
C GLY A 43 -22.03 -3.31 4.13
N TYR A 44 -20.86 -3.19 4.78
CA TYR A 44 -20.07 -4.30 5.29
C TYR A 44 -19.76 -4.13 6.78
N PRO A 45 -19.72 -5.23 7.56
CA PRO A 45 -19.25 -5.21 8.93
C PRO A 45 -17.71 -5.24 8.95
N ALA A 46 -17.08 -4.37 8.15
CA ALA A 46 -15.63 -4.30 7.97
C ALA A 46 -14.91 -3.96 9.27
N ARG A 47 -13.76 -4.62 9.54
CA ARG A 47 -12.96 -4.40 10.75
C ARG A 47 -11.48 -4.24 10.47
N GLY A 48 -10.95 -4.87 9.44
CA GLY A 48 -9.55 -4.77 9.05
C GLY A 48 -9.43 -4.51 7.56
N LEU A 49 -8.39 -3.76 7.18
CA LEU A 49 -8.05 -3.47 5.79
C LEU A 49 -6.54 -3.65 5.61
N ALA A 50 -6.17 -4.48 4.66
CA ALA A 50 -4.78 -4.66 4.24
C ALA A 50 -4.62 -4.32 2.76
N VAL A 51 -3.50 -3.72 2.43
CA VAL A 51 -3.12 -3.36 1.06
C VAL A 51 -1.92 -4.20 0.65
N GLY A 52 -1.92 -4.71 -0.57
CA GLY A 52 -0.82 -5.49 -1.13
C GLY A 52 -1.01 -5.74 -2.61
N ASP A 53 0.05 -6.12 -3.27
CA ASP A 53 0.05 -6.49 -4.68
C ASP A 53 -0.08 -8.02 -4.78
N LEU A 54 -1.30 -8.50 -4.99
CA LEU A 54 -1.64 -9.92 -4.88
C LEU A 54 -1.21 -10.74 -6.09
N ASP A 55 -1.15 -10.13 -7.27
CA ASP A 55 -0.79 -10.79 -8.53
C ASP A 55 0.59 -10.36 -9.08
N ASN A 56 1.30 -9.50 -8.34
CA ASN A 56 2.64 -8.98 -8.67
C ASN A 56 2.68 -8.15 -9.96
N ASP A 57 1.64 -7.39 -10.19
CA ASP A 57 1.53 -6.50 -11.35
C ASP A 57 1.91 -5.03 -11.06
N GLY A 58 2.28 -4.73 -9.80
CA GLY A 58 2.68 -3.41 -9.34
C GLY A 58 1.53 -2.48 -8.99
N ARG A 59 0.30 -2.98 -9.00
CA ARG A 59 -0.89 -2.24 -8.59
C ARG A 59 -1.38 -2.74 -7.23
N PRO A 60 -1.43 -1.89 -6.22
CA PRO A 60 -1.93 -2.31 -4.92
C PRO A 60 -3.40 -2.73 -4.98
N ASP A 61 -3.69 -3.92 -4.47
CA ASP A 61 -5.01 -4.46 -4.19
C ASP A 61 -5.40 -4.23 -2.74
N VAL A 62 -6.67 -4.44 -2.41
CA VAL A 62 -7.18 -4.28 -1.05
C VAL A 62 -7.92 -5.53 -0.60
N VAL A 63 -7.59 -6.01 0.60
CA VAL A 63 -8.33 -7.07 1.28
C VAL A 63 -8.99 -6.49 2.51
N ILE A 64 -10.30 -6.71 2.65
CA ILE A 64 -11.09 -6.21 3.76
C ILE A 64 -11.65 -7.40 4.53
N ALA A 65 -11.32 -7.49 5.82
CA ALA A 65 -11.86 -8.50 6.73
C ALA A 65 -13.20 -8.04 7.29
N ASN A 66 -14.21 -8.88 7.16
CA ASN A 66 -15.55 -8.68 7.69
C ASN A 66 -15.77 -9.48 8.98
N ASN A 67 -16.44 -8.87 9.97
CA ASN A 67 -16.82 -9.57 11.18
C ASN A 67 -17.99 -10.52 10.91
N GLY A 68 -17.73 -11.83 11.02
CA GLY A 68 -18.74 -12.87 10.78
C GLY A 68 -19.18 -13.04 9.33
N GLY A 69 -18.34 -12.61 8.37
CA GLY A 69 -18.60 -12.73 6.94
C GLY A 69 -17.35 -13.06 6.13
N ALA A 70 -17.54 -13.38 4.84
CA ALA A 70 -16.41 -13.58 3.92
C ALA A 70 -15.59 -12.30 3.75
N PRO A 71 -14.26 -12.39 3.59
CA PRO A 71 -13.45 -11.24 3.23
C PRO A 71 -13.84 -10.70 1.86
N LEU A 72 -13.66 -9.40 1.68
CA LEU A 72 -13.81 -8.75 0.38
C LEU A 72 -12.41 -8.51 -0.20
N VAL A 73 -12.20 -8.91 -1.44
CA VAL A 73 -10.99 -8.64 -2.20
C VAL A 73 -11.34 -7.67 -3.31
N LEU A 74 -10.71 -6.50 -3.27
CA LEU A 74 -10.81 -5.48 -4.31
C LEU A 74 -9.55 -5.53 -5.15
N HIS A 75 -9.67 -6.09 -6.34
CA HIS A 75 -8.57 -6.20 -7.28
C HIS A 75 -8.46 -4.92 -8.11
N ASN A 76 -7.25 -4.35 -8.18
CA ASN A 76 -6.99 -3.12 -8.91
C ASN A 76 -6.75 -3.41 -10.39
N THR A 77 -7.76 -3.18 -11.20
CA THR A 77 -7.74 -3.41 -12.65
C THR A 77 -7.40 -2.15 -13.46
N LEU A 78 -6.85 -1.12 -12.84
CA LEU A 78 -6.49 0.11 -13.53
C LEU A 78 -5.39 -0.15 -14.57
N HIS A 79 -5.68 0.08 -15.83
CA HIS A 79 -4.71 0.02 -16.92
C HIS A 79 -4.21 1.42 -17.28
N ASN A 80 -2.92 1.64 -17.12
CA ASN A 80 -2.24 2.86 -17.55
C ASN A 80 -0.82 2.53 -18.05
N ALA A 81 -0.14 3.53 -18.61
CA ALA A 81 1.22 3.38 -19.12
C ALA A 81 2.31 3.61 -18.07
N ASN A 82 1.95 3.69 -16.80
CA ASN A 82 2.90 3.92 -15.72
C ASN A 82 3.67 2.66 -15.37
N HIS A 83 4.94 2.85 -15.04
CA HIS A 83 5.86 1.81 -14.58
C HIS A 83 6.05 1.88 -13.07
N TRP A 84 6.60 0.82 -12.52
CA TRP A 84 6.82 0.65 -11.09
C TRP A 84 8.06 -0.19 -10.80
N ILE A 85 8.56 -0.11 -9.57
CA ILE A 85 9.56 -1.02 -9.00
C ILE A 85 9.02 -1.50 -7.66
N GLY A 86 9.05 -2.82 -7.42
CA GLY A 86 8.78 -3.39 -6.12
C GLY A 86 10.07 -3.60 -5.32
N LEU A 87 10.06 -3.30 -4.03
CA LEU A 87 11.17 -3.58 -3.12
C LEU A 87 10.70 -4.50 -2.00
N ASN A 88 11.38 -5.63 -1.85
CA ASN A 88 11.27 -6.53 -0.72
C ASN A 88 12.51 -6.34 0.16
N LEU A 89 12.40 -5.56 1.22
CA LEU A 89 13.49 -5.32 2.14
C LEU A 89 13.61 -6.47 3.14
N LEU A 90 14.77 -7.12 3.18
CA LEU A 90 15.02 -8.30 4.01
C LEU A 90 15.69 -7.92 5.33
N GLY A 91 15.40 -8.71 6.37
CA GLY A 91 15.95 -8.51 7.71
C GLY A 91 15.18 -7.45 8.51
N ASN A 92 15.85 -6.75 9.42
CA ASN A 92 15.24 -5.69 10.24
C ASN A 92 15.21 -4.37 9.47
N ALA A 93 14.26 -4.24 8.55
CA ALA A 93 14.13 -3.09 7.65
C ALA A 93 13.08 -2.06 8.08
N VAL A 94 12.23 -2.38 9.06
CA VAL A 94 11.23 -1.44 9.57
C VAL A 94 11.89 -0.17 10.05
N GLY A 95 11.48 0.97 9.49
CA GLY A 95 12.11 2.26 9.73
C GLY A 95 13.14 2.66 8.67
N ALA A 96 13.38 1.85 7.64
CA ALA A 96 14.22 2.26 6.52
C ALA A 96 13.58 3.44 5.77
N ASN A 97 14.43 4.38 5.34
CA ASN A 97 14.01 5.47 4.47
C ASN A 97 14.44 5.14 3.03
N ILE A 98 13.46 5.04 2.14
CA ILE A 98 13.67 4.74 0.73
C ILE A 98 13.48 6.04 -0.05
N THR A 99 14.48 6.42 -0.83
CA THR A 99 14.39 7.55 -1.77
C THR A 99 14.75 7.08 -3.16
N TRP A 100 14.10 7.63 -4.17
CA TRP A 100 14.43 7.33 -5.57
C TRP A 100 14.24 8.56 -6.45
N SER A 101 14.89 8.54 -7.60
CA SER A 101 14.79 9.60 -8.61
C SER A 101 14.25 9.03 -9.91
N VAL A 102 13.40 9.80 -10.56
CA VAL A 102 12.88 9.52 -11.91
C VAL A 102 12.91 10.82 -12.71
N GLY A 103 13.69 10.86 -13.79
CA GLY A 103 13.85 12.07 -14.60
C GLY A 103 14.35 13.28 -13.79
N GLY A 104 15.20 13.06 -12.79
CA GLY A 104 15.73 14.08 -11.90
C GLY A 104 14.78 14.49 -10.76
N VAL A 105 13.55 14.02 -10.72
CA VAL A 105 12.60 14.29 -9.64
C VAL A 105 12.78 13.26 -8.52
N LYS A 106 12.98 13.75 -7.30
CA LYS A 106 13.14 12.89 -6.12
C LYS A 106 11.82 12.57 -5.47
N HIS A 107 11.70 11.31 -5.07
CA HIS A 107 10.58 10.76 -4.31
C HIS A 107 11.10 10.09 -3.04
N GLY A 108 10.21 9.85 -2.08
CA GLY A 108 10.59 9.16 -0.85
C GLY A 108 9.41 8.48 -0.19
N LEU A 109 9.68 7.38 0.47
CA LEU A 109 8.76 6.71 1.37
C LEU A 109 9.51 6.14 2.57
N PHE A 110 8.76 5.85 3.60
CA PHE A 110 9.25 5.25 4.83
C PHE A 110 8.73 3.82 4.93
N HIS A 111 9.63 2.83 5.00
CA HIS A 111 9.27 1.42 5.13
C HIS A 111 8.63 1.16 6.49
N ARG A 112 7.39 0.72 6.50
CA ARG A 112 6.57 0.57 7.70
C ARG A 112 6.34 -0.90 8.02
N GLY A 113 6.30 -1.21 9.33
CA GLY A 113 5.75 -2.46 9.83
C GLY A 113 4.28 -2.28 10.19
N GLY A 114 3.42 -3.19 9.76
CA GLY A 114 1.99 -3.12 9.99
C GLY A 114 1.26 -2.21 9.00
N GLY A 115 0.17 -1.61 9.41
CA GLY A 115 -0.61 -0.76 8.50
C GLY A 115 -1.86 -0.18 9.14
N SER A 116 -2.86 -1.00 9.44
CA SER A 116 -4.16 -0.57 9.96
C SER A 116 -4.59 -1.40 11.16
N TYR A 117 -5.72 -1.03 11.78
CA TYR A 117 -6.31 -1.76 12.89
C TYR A 117 -6.60 -3.21 12.50
N LEU A 118 -6.12 -4.15 13.32
CA LEU A 118 -6.25 -5.60 13.12
C LEU A 118 -5.81 -6.07 11.72
N SER A 119 -4.81 -5.40 11.13
CA SER A 119 -4.37 -5.68 9.77
C SER A 119 -2.87 -5.49 9.62
N SER A 120 -2.27 -6.28 8.74
CA SER A 120 -0.90 -6.10 8.28
C SER A 120 -0.91 -6.06 6.76
N SER A 121 -0.48 -4.95 6.18
CA SER A 121 -0.31 -4.81 4.74
C SER A 121 0.89 -5.59 4.24
N ASP A 122 0.99 -5.76 2.92
CA ASP A 122 2.17 -6.34 2.27
C ASP A 122 3.44 -5.59 2.73
N PRO A 123 4.47 -6.29 3.21
CA PRO A 123 5.72 -5.66 3.61
C PRO A 123 6.55 -5.14 2.44
N ARG A 124 6.17 -5.43 1.21
CA ARG A 124 6.86 -4.94 0.02
C ARG A 124 6.42 -3.52 -0.30
N ASP A 125 7.37 -2.68 -0.68
CA ASP A 125 7.11 -1.31 -1.10
C ASP A 125 7.02 -1.22 -2.63
N ILE A 126 6.07 -0.45 -3.14
CA ILE A 126 5.94 -0.18 -4.58
C ILE A 126 6.32 1.27 -4.85
N LEU A 127 7.33 1.46 -5.69
CA LEU A 127 7.84 2.76 -6.12
C LEU A 127 7.26 3.09 -7.48
N GLY A 128 6.42 4.12 -7.57
CA GLY A 128 5.92 4.62 -8.85
C GLY A 128 7.02 5.30 -9.66
N LEU A 129 7.07 5.00 -10.96
CA LEU A 129 8.01 5.59 -11.92
C LEU A 129 7.32 6.51 -12.93
N GLY A 130 5.97 6.60 -12.89
CA GLY A 130 5.23 7.28 -13.95
C GLY A 130 5.53 6.64 -15.32
N PRO A 131 5.71 7.41 -16.39
CA PRO A 131 5.96 6.88 -17.73
C PRO A 131 7.37 6.31 -17.95
N SER A 132 8.28 6.45 -16.97
CA SER A 132 9.68 6.01 -17.11
C SER A 132 9.82 4.52 -16.85
N ALA A 133 10.50 3.79 -17.74
CA ALA A 133 10.75 2.36 -17.62
C ALA A 133 11.79 2.00 -16.54
N SER A 134 12.50 2.99 -15.97
CA SER A 134 13.53 2.79 -14.93
C SER A 134 13.60 3.99 -14.00
N ALA A 135 14.09 3.75 -12.78
CA ALA A 135 14.55 4.83 -11.90
C ALA A 135 15.98 5.23 -12.25
N ASP A 136 16.32 6.53 -12.14
CA ASP A 136 17.69 7.02 -12.28
C ASP A 136 18.55 6.37 -11.21
N TRP A 137 18.06 6.33 -9.99
CA TRP A 137 18.66 5.66 -8.85
C TRP A 137 17.62 5.37 -7.77
N ILE A 138 17.94 4.38 -6.92
CA ILE A 138 17.24 4.06 -5.67
C ILE A 138 18.26 4.06 -4.54
N GLN A 139 17.91 4.65 -3.41
CA GLN A 139 18.73 4.68 -2.21
C GLN A 139 17.91 4.19 -1.02
N VAL A 140 18.46 3.25 -0.27
CA VAL A 140 17.88 2.72 0.97
C VAL A 140 18.78 3.09 2.13
N GLN A 141 18.28 3.93 3.02
CA GLN A 141 18.91 4.21 4.29
C GLN A 141 18.31 3.28 5.34
N TRP A 142 19.10 2.32 5.78
CA TRP A 142 18.67 1.29 6.72
C TRP A 142 18.47 1.87 8.13
N PRO A 143 17.55 1.28 8.95
CA PRO A 143 17.29 1.78 10.30
C PRO A 143 18.52 1.69 11.21
N ALA A 144 18.46 2.43 12.32
CA ALA A 144 19.56 2.65 13.25
C ALA A 144 20.22 1.36 13.75
N GLY A 145 21.52 1.39 13.87
CA GLY A 145 22.45 0.29 14.22
C GLY A 145 23.44 0.01 13.09
N ALA A 146 23.06 0.17 11.84
CA ALA A 146 23.96 0.02 10.71
C ALA A 146 24.48 1.34 10.15
N GLY A 147 23.78 2.49 10.36
CA GLY A 147 24.13 3.77 9.74
C GLY A 147 24.35 3.67 8.22
N ARG A 148 23.90 2.55 7.64
CA ARG A 148 24.22 2.13 6.29
C ARG A 148 23.23 2.71 5.30
N THR A 149 23.77 3.18 4.18
CA THR A 149 23.02 3.59 3.01
C THR A 149 23.53 2.80 1.81
N ASP A 150 22.63 2.10 1.15
CA ASP A 150 22.91 1.42 -0.12
C ASP A 150 22.24 2.19 -1.25
N ARG A 151 22.94 2.35 -2.38
CA ARG A 151 22.47 3.08 -3.54
C ARG A 151 22.69 2.26 -4.81
N PHE A 152 21.67 2.28 -5.67
CA PHE A 152 21.62 1.52 -6.92
C PHE A 152 21.26 2.49 -8.05
N GLU A 153 22.02 2.45 -9.13
CA GLU A 153 21.83 3.31 -10.28
C GLU A 153 21.11 2.57 -11.40
N HIS A 154 20.33 3.28 -12.20
CA HIS A 154 19.63 2.78 -13.41
C HIS A 154 18.82 1.51 -13.17
N VAL A 155 17.90 1.55 -12.18
CA VAL A 155 17.12 0.38 -11.78
C VAL A 155 15.92 0.19 -12.69
N ALA A 156 15.86 -0.93 -13.41
CA ALA A 156 14.77 -1.24 -14.32
C ALA A 156 13.44 -1.48 -13.59
N GLY A 157 12.34 -1.00 -14.16
CA GLY A 157 10.99 -1.19 -13.64
C GLY A 157 10.36 -2.54 -14.01
N GLY A 158 9.11 -2.74 -13.60
CA GLY A 158 8.28 -3.89 -13.95
C GLY A 158 8.60 -5.16 -13.18
N ARG A 159 9.27 -5.07 -12.03
CA ARG A 159 9.60 -6.23 -11.20
C ARG A 159 9.86 -5.89 -9.74
N TYR A 160 9.87 -6.94 -8.91
CA TYR A 160 10.33 -6.90 -7.53
C TYR A 160 11.82 -7.18 -7.42
N TYR A 161 12.48 -6.46 -6.52
CA TYR A 161 13.87 -6.67 -6.09
C TYR A 161 13.90 -6.99 -4.61
N SER A 162 14.69 -7.99 -4.22
CA SER A 162 14.96 -8.30 -2.82
C SER A 162 16.30 -7.70 -2.39
N LEU A 163 16.29 -6.91 -1.31
CA LEU A 163 17.44 -6.17 -0.80
C LEU A 163 17.69 -6.49 0.66
N ALA A 164 18.92 -6.86 0.99
CA ALA A 164 19.45 -6.86 2.35
C ALA A 164 20.54 -5.80 2.49
N PRO A 165 20.86 -5.33 3.71
CA PRO A 165 21.96 -4.39 3.90
C PRO A 165 23.26 -4.88 3.25
N GLY A 166 23.79 -4.10 2.28
CA GLY A 166 25.01 -4.44 1.55
C GLY A 166 24.89 -5.43 0.43
N SER A 167 23.68 -5.87 0.10
CA SER A 167 23.49 -6.75 -1.05
C SER A 167 23.51 -5.98 -2.37
N LYS A 168 23.69 -6.72 -3.47
CA LYS A 168 23.39 -6.23 -4.82
C LYS A 168 21.88 -6.42 -5.10
N LEU A 169 21.35 -5.67 -6.04
CA LEU A 169 20.01 -5.90 -6.59
C LEU A 169 19.93 -7.34 -7.18
N LYS A 170 18.92 -8.07 -6.77
CA LYS A 170 18.63 -9.43 -7.27
C LYS A 170 17.17 -9.50 -7.71
#